data_ce0417ffbe0f3618ee383f20c73e46eb
#
_entry.id   ce0417ffbe0f3618ee383f20c73e46eb
#
_cell.length_a   1.000
_cell.length_b   1.000
_cell.length_c   1.000
_cell.angle_alpha   90.00
_cell.angle_beta   90.00
_cell.angle_gamma   90.00
#
_symmetry.space_group_name_H-M   'P 1'
#
loop_
_entity.id
_entity.type
_entity.pdbx_description
1 polymer ?
#
loop_
_entity_poly.entity_id
_entity_poly.type
_entity_poly.pdbx_seq_one_letter_code
_entity_poly.pdbx_strand_id
1 'polypeptide(L)'
;DGGDWVINGAKMWITNGNLAHIAIVWAQTDDGIQGFVVPTDTAGFKAQEIHKKMSLRASVTSALFFDDVRVPDSARLPNVKGLKGPLGCLTQARYGITWGPIGAAQACLMEVLDYTGERILFDRPLASNQAVQLKLADMARRITSAQLLSLQLGRLKDAGKMQPTQVSLAKWNNCRMAIDIARQCRDILGGAGITTEHGAIRHALNLESVITYEGTETVHELVVGRELTGINAF
;
A
#
# COMPACT_ATOMS: atom_id res chain seq x y z
N ASP A 1 33.82 9.04 7.70
CA ASP A 1 34.74 10.17 7.88
C ASP A 1 35.00 10.38 9.38
N GLY A 2 36.20 10.08 9.85
CA GLY A 2 36.59 10.26 11.24
C GLY A 2 35.79 9.47 12.29
N GLY A 3 35.16 8.36 11.92
CA GLY A 3 34.31 7.55 12.77
C GLY A 3 32.81 7.88 12.67
N ASP A 4 32.46 8.93 11.91
CA ASP A 4 31.10 9.31 11.61
C ASP A 4 30.72 8.93 10.18
N TRP A 5 29.41 8.93 9.92
CA TRP A 5 28.81 8.76 8.59
C TRP A 5 28.30 10.09 8.05
N VAL A 6 28.56 10.36 6.77
CA VAL A 6 28.04 11.54 6.07
C VAL A 6 27.07 11.05 4.99
N ILE A 7 25.81 11.46 5.11
CA ILE A 7 24.72 11.01 4.24
C ILE A 7 24.38 12.12 3.25
N ASN A 8 24.43 11.79 1.95
CA ASN A 8 24.05 12.66 0.85
C ASN A 8 23.02 11.98 -0.04
N GLY A 9 22.03 12.72 -0.53
CA GLY A 9 21.03 12.21 -1.47
C GLY A 9 19.61 12.67 -1.16
N ALA A 10 18.62 11.94 -1.72
CA ALA A 10 17.21 12.25 -1.54
C ALA A 10 16.35 10.99 -1.41
N LYS A 11 15.20 11.13 -0.76
CA LYS A 11 14.13 10.11 -0.71
C LYS A 11 12.83 10.75 -1.09
N MET A 12 11.95 9.97 -1.73
CA MET A 12 10.65 10.45 -2.21
C MET A 12 9.53 9.60 -1.62
N TRP A 13 8.36 10.22 -1.47
CA TRP A 13 7.14 9.57 -0.98
C TRP A 13 7.23 9.05 0.46
N ILE A 14 7.90 9.79 1.34
CA ILE A 14 8.10 9.37 2.73
C ILE A 14 6.93 9.84 3.59
N THR A 15 6.16 8.89 4.10
CA THR A 15 5.04 9.15 5.01
C THR A 15 5.55 9.83 6.27
N ASN A 16 4.88 10.92 6.67
CA ASN A 16 5.19 11.73 7.84
C ASN A 16 6.62 12.31 7.87
N GLY A 17 7.28 12.46 6.72
CA GLY A 17 8.67 12.90 6.67
C GLY A 17 8.94 14.26 7.31
N ASN A 18 7.96 15.19 7.26
CA ASN A 18 8.04 16.51 7.91
C ASN A 18 7.44 16.56 9.33
N LEU A 19 6.86 15.45 9.81
CA LEU A 19 6.26 15.34 11.15
C LEU A 19 7.10 14.46 12.09
N ALA A 20 7.93 13.59 11.52
CA ALA A 20 8.73 12.64 12.27
C ALA A 20 9.90 13.34 13.00
N HIS A 21 10.26 12.85 14.17
CA HIS A 21 11.44 13.29 14.92
C HIS A 21 12.70 12.51 14.53
N ILE A 22 12.52 11.32 13.97
CA ILE A 22 13.61 10.48 13.46
C ILE A 22 13.22 9.91 12.09
N ALA A 23 14.21 9.69 11.24
CA ALA A 23 14.08 8.96 9.99
C ALA A 23 14.98 7.72 9.99
N ILE A 24 14.44 6.58 9.58
CA ILE A 24 15.26 5.39 9.28
C ILE A 24 15.67 5.48 7.82
N VAL A 25 16.94 5.67 7.59
CA VAL A 25 17.51 5.93 6.26
C VAL A 25 18.36 4.75 5.82
N TRP A 26 17.99 4.13 4.71
CA TRP A 26 18.81 3.14 4.02
C TRP A 26 19.69 3.83 3.00
N ALA A 27 21.00 3.68 3.14
CA ALA A 27 21.98 4.31 2.27
C ALA A 27 23.03 3.30 1.80
N GLN A 28 23.57 3.54 0.60
CA GLN A 28 24.69 2.78 0.06
C GLN A 28 25.98 3.25 0.72
N THR A 29 26.78 2.31 1.21
CA THR A 29 28.14 2.52 1.74
C THR A 29 29.13 1.65 0.98
N ASP A 30 30.42 1.79 1.28
CA ASP A 30 31.48 0.93 0.70
C ASP A 30 31.26 -0.56 1.08
N ASP A 31 30.66 -0.82 2.24
CA ASP A 31 30.31 -2.18 2.71
C ASP A 31 28.92 -2.67 2.25
N GLY A 32 28.26 -1.95 1.34
CA GLY A 32 26.90 -2.22 0.87
C GLY A 32 25.85 -1.39 1.58
N ILE A 33 24.58 -1.76 1.43
CA ILE A 33 23.46 -1.01 2.01
C ILE A 33 23.43 -1.18 3.53
N GLN A 34 23.41 -0.05 4.24
CA GLN A 34 23.28 0.05 5.70
C GLN A 34 22.05 0.89 6.08
N GLY A 35 21.53 0.69 7.28
CA GLY A 35 20.45 1.50 7.84
C GLY A 35 20.97 2.45 8.91
N PHE A 36 20.45 3.66 8.94
CA PHE A 36 20.81 4.70 9.90
C PHE A 36 19.60 5.30 10.57
N VAL A 37 19.69 5.57 11.87
CA VAL A 37 18.71 6.39 12.62
C VAL A 37 19.18 7.83 12.53
N VAL A 38 18.43 8.66 11.82
CA VAL A 38 18.75 10.08 11.58
C VAL A 38 17.74 10.96 12.32
N PRO A 39 18.14 11.75 13.33
CA PRO A 39 17.28 12.79 13.88
C PRO A 39 16.92 13.82 12.79
N THR A 40 15.68 14.23 12.72
CA THR A 40 15.20 15.12 11.62
C THR A 40 15.62 16.58 11.82
N ASP A 41 16.13 16.95 12.98
CA ASP A 41 16.73 18.24 13.29
C ASP A 41 18.24 18.31 13.00
N THR A 42 18.85 17.22 12.49
CA THR A 42 20.26 17.18 12.11
C THR A 42 20.53 18.20 10.99
N ALA A 43 21.64 18.94 11.12
CA ALA A 43 22.06 19.89 10.09
C ALA A 43 22.17 19.21 8.72
N GLY A 44 21.67 19.85 7.67
CA GLY A 44 21.64 19.32 6.31
C GLY A 44 20.40 18.43 6.00
N PHE A 45 19.61 18.01 7.00
CA PHE A 45 18.33 17.31 6.75
C PHE A 45 17.24 18.32 6.42
N LYS A 46 16.47 18.05 5.34
CA LYS A 46 15.28 18.82 4.96
C LYS A 46 14.17 17.90 4.53
N ALA A 47 12.95 18.18 4.98
CA ALA A 47 11.73 17.51 4.54
C ALA A 47 10.78 18.51 3.88
N GLN A 48 10.31 18.21 2.68
CA GLN A 48 9.37 19.02 1.93
C GLN A 48 8.09 18.24 1.67
N GLU A 49 6.95 18.73 2.14
CA GLU A 49 5.66 18.09 1.93
C GLU A 49 5.26 18.08 0.46
N ILE A 50 4.74 16.93 0.00
CA ILE A 50 4.20 16.75 -1.33
C ILE A 50 2.70 17.09 -1.28
N HIS A 51 2.35 18.26 -1.80
CA HIS A 51 0.98 18.73 -1.92
C HIS A 51 0.29 18.23 -3.20
N LYS A 52 -1.00 18.59 -3.37
CA LYS A 52 -1.81 18.34 -4.58
C LYS A 52 -1.95 16.88 -4.98
N LYS A 53 -1.93 15.96 -4.02
CA LYS A 53 -2.23 14.55 -4.28
C LYS A 53 -3.74 14.36 -4.51
N MET A 54 -4.11 13.51 -5.47
CA MET A 54 -5.49 13.09 -5.70
C MET A 54 -5.87 11.86 -4.87
N SER A 55 -4.88 11.12 -4.37
CA SER A 55 -5.00 9.88 -3.62
C SER A 55 -4.37 10.04 -2.24
N LEU A 56 -4.94 9.37 -1.23
CA LEU A 56 -4.47 9.40 0.17
C LEU A 56 -4.17 10.83 0.66
N ARG A 57 -5.11 11.75 0.44
CA ARG A 57 -4.91 13.18 0.72
C ARG A 57 -4.67 13.49 2.19
N ALA A 58 -5.22 12.68 3.10
CA ALA A 58 -5.01 12.81 4.54
C ALA A 58 -3.66 12.22 5.02
N SER A 59 -2.95 11.47 4.17
CA SER A 59 -1.63 10.94 4.49
C SER A 59 -0.56 11.96 4.14
N VAL A 60 0.01 12.61 5.13
CA VAL A 60 1.13 13.53 4.95
C VAL A 60 2.33 12.76 4.38
N THR A 61 2.88 13.26 3.29
CA THR A 61 3.95 12.59 2.53
C THR A 61 4.98 13.62 2.09
N SER A 62 6.26 13.32 2.21
CA SER A 62 7.34 14.27 1.97
C SER A 62 8.42 13.71 1.03
N ALA A 63 9.13 14.62 0.37
CA ALA A 63 10.46 14.40 -0.14
C ALA A 63 11.46 14.74 0.97
N LEU A 64 12.48 13.92 1.15
CA LEU A 64 13.60 14.15 2.09
C LEU A 64 14.85 14.45 1.30
N PHE A 65 15.64 15.40 1.79
CA PHE A 65 16.92 15.80 1.23
C PHE A 65 17.97 15.74 2.32
N PHE A 66 19.12 15.19 1.97
CA PHE A 66 20.28 15.01 2.83
C PHE A 66 21.46 15.72 2.15
N ASP A 67 22.00 16.75 2.81
CA ASP A 67 23.11 17.56 2.34
C ASP A 67 24.17 17.57 3.43
N ASP A 68 25.18 16.71 3.30
CA ASP A 68 26.22 16.46 4.29
C ASP A 68 25.67 16.14 5.71
N VAL A 69 24.58 15.41 5.80
CA VAL A 69 23.98 15.01 7.07
C VAL A 69 24.92 14.07 7.82
N ARG A 70 25.49 14.53 8.92
CA ARG A 70 26.46 13.80 9.73
C ARG A 70 25.79 13.09 10.89
N VAL A 71 26.03 11.77 11.02
CA VAL A 71 25.58 10.93 12.13
C VAL A 71 26.71 10.07 12.67
N PRO A 72 26.78 9.79 13.99
CA PRO A 72 27.80 8.92 14.56
C PRO A 72 27.62 7.46 14.15
N ASP A 73 28.65 6.63 14.23
CA ASP A 73 28.57 5.19 13.93
C ASP A 73 27.53 4.48 14.82
N SER A 74 27.27 4.97 16.02
CA SER A 74 26.22 4.46 16.90
C SER A 74 24.79 4.62 16.36
N ALA A 75 24.59 5.49 15.36
CA ALA A 75 23.31 5.66 14.67
C ALA A 75 23.07 4.57 13.61
N ARG A 76 24.09 3.81 13.25
CA ARG A 76 23.98 2.68 12.33
C ARG A 76 23.21 1.53 12.98
N LEU A 77 22.22 0.98 12.28
CA LEU A 77 21.45 -0.16 12.75
C LEU A 77 22.36 -1.40 12.86
N PRO A 78 22.44 -2.03 14.04
CA PRO A 78 23.24 -3.24 14.21
C PRO A 78 22.56 -4.43 13.49
N ASN A 79 23.36 -5.44 13.14
CA ASN A 79 22.88 -6.72 12.58
C ASN A 79 22.14 -6.62 11.24
N VAL A 80 22.25 -5.51 10.55
CA VAL A 80 21.61 -5.31 9.23
C VAL A 80 22.68 -5.05 8.19
N LYS A 81 22.68 -5.86 7.11
CA LYS A 81 23.59 -5.71 5.99
C LYS A 81 22.87 -5.99 4.67
N GLY A 82 23.07 -5.09 3.70
CA GLY A 82 22.52 -5.22 2.36
C GLY A 82 20.98 -5.08 2.30
N LEU A 83 20.38 -5.51 1.20
CA LEU A 83 18.95 -5.40 0.93
C LEU A 83 18.07 -6.23 1.88
N LYS A 84 18.62 -7.20 2.60
CA LYS A 84 17.85 -8.06 3.51
C LYS A 84 17.11 -7.26 4.60
N GLY A 85 17.73 -6.17 5.08
CA GLY A 85 17.14 -5.29 6.07
C GLY A 85 15.85 -4.61 5.56
N PRO A 86 15.94 -3.72 4.56
CA PRO A 86 14.76 -3.02 4.04
C PRO A 86 13.71 -3.97 3.45
N LEU A 87 14.10 -5.04 2.76
CA LEU A 87 13.16 -6.03 2.21
C LEU A 87 12.43 -6.83 3.31
N GLY A 88 13.08 -7.08 4.46
CA GLY A 88 12.44 -7.69 5.62
C GLY A 88 11.32 -6.81 6.18
N CYS A 89 11.58 -5.50 6.36
CA CYS A 89 10.58 -4.53 6.79
C CYS A 89 9.42 -4.45 5.78
N LEU A 90 9.72 -4.36 4.48
CA LEU A 90 8.71 -4.30 3.43
C LEU A 90 7.84 -5.57 3.39
N THR A 91 8.38 -6.75 3.65
CA THR A 91 7.58 -7.99 3.70
C THR A 91 6.53 -7.93 4.81
N GLN A 92 6.89 -7.41 6.00
CA GLN A 92 5.94 -7.22 7.11
C GLN A 92 4.89 -6.16 6.79
N ALA A 93 5.30 -5.01 6.24
CA ALA A 93 4.40 -3.94 5.85
C ALA A 93 3.41 -4.39 4.76
N ARG A 94 3.88 -5.09 3.74
CA ARG A 94 3.05 -5.64 2.66
C ARG A 94 2.00 -6.63 3.15
N TYR A 95 2.31 -7.44 4.16
CA TYR A 95 1.30 -8.28 4.81
C TYR A 95 0.17 -7.42 5.40
N GLY A 96 0.50 -6.36 6.12
CA GLY A 96 -0.51 -5.40 6.63
C GLY A 96 -1.37 -4.80 5.52
N ILE A 97 -0.78 -4.46 4.38
CA ILE A 97 -1.49 -3.93 3.21
C ILE A 97 -2.50 -4.93 2.63
N THR A 98 -2.36 -6.23 2.86
CA THR A 98 -3.35 -7.20 2.34
C THR A 98 -4.75 -7.01 2.94
N TRP A 99 -4.87 -6.40 4.13
CA TRP A 99 -6.14 -6.20 4.85
C TRP A 99 -6.84 -4.89 4.49
N GLY A 100 -6.10 -3.79 4.33
CA GLY A 100 -6.66 -2.47 4.04
C GLY A 100 -7.59 -2.42 2.82
N PRO A 101 -7.18 -2.95 1.66
CA PRO A 101 -8.01 -3.02 0.46
C PRO A 101 -9.31 -3.80 0.66
N ILE A 102 -9.32 -4.86 1.46
CA ILE A 102 -10.51 -5.63 1.79
C ILE A 102 -11.54 -4.74 2.49
N GLY A 103 -11.11 -3.96 3.49
CA GLY A 103 -11.98 -3.02 4.19
C GLY A 103 -12.54 -1.94 3.27
N ALA A 104 -11.73 -1.40 2.36
CA ALA A 104 -12.19 -0.44 1.35
C ALA A 104 -13.25 -1.04 0.42
N ALA A 105 -13.03 -2.27 -0.07
CA ALA A 105 -13.99 -2.98 -0.92
C ALA A 105 -15.29 -3.30 -0.18
N GLN A 106 -15.22 -3.70 1.09
CA GLN A 106 -16.40 -3.93 1.93
C GLN A 106 -17.21 -2.65 2.12
N ALA A 107 -16.56 -1.53 2.44
CA ALA A 107 -17.23 -0.23 2.59
C ALA A 107 -17.96 0.17 1.31
N CYS A 108 -17.33 0.01 0.14
CA CYS A 108 -17.97 0.29 -1.14
C CYS A 108 -19.16 -0.64 -1.41
N LEU A 109 -19.03 -1.94 -1.11
CA LEU A 109 -20.13 -2.90 -1.31
C LEU A 109 -21.31 -2.58 -0.39
N MET A 110 -21.09 -2.27 0.89
CA MET A 110 -22.16 -1.91 1.82
C MET A 110 -22.91 -0.67 1.35
N GLU A 111 -22.20 0.39 0.97
CA GLU A 111 -22.79 1.62 0.44
C GLU A 111 -23.70 1.35 -0.78
N VAL A 112 -23.23 0.51 -1.69
CA VAL A 112 -23.99 0.18 -2.92
C VAL A 112 -25.18 -0.74 -2.62
N LEU A 113 -25.07 -1.63 -1.64
CA LEU A 113 -26.19 -2.47 -1.19
C LEU A 113 -27.34 -1.60 -0.66
N ASP A 114 -27.04 -0.62 0.20
CA ASP A 114 -28.03 0.31 0.73
C ASP A 114 -28.65 1.15 -0.40
N TYR A 115 -27.80 1.78 -1.22
CA TYR A 115 -28.25 2.59 -2.34
C TYR A 115 -29.15 1.83 -3.33
N THR A 116 -28.77 0.62 -3.74
CA THR A 116 -29.55 -0.17 -4.72
C THR A 116 -30.84 -0.72 -4.14
N GLY A 117 -30.91 -0.89 -2.82
CA GLY A 117 -32.14 -1.26 -2.11
C GLY A 117 -33.18 -0.14 -2.08
N GLU A 118 -32.70 1.11 -1.93
CA GLU A 118 -33.56 2.30 -1.82
C GLU A 118 -33.89 2.96 -3.17
N ARG A 119 -32.95 2.94 -4.10
CA ARG A 119 -33.09 3.58 -5.41
C ARG A 119 -34.13 2.91 -6.26
N ILE A 120 -35.26 3.60 -6.51
CA ILE A 120 -36.30 3.11 -7.41
C ILE A 120 -35.96 3.51 -8.85
N LEU A 121 -36.00 2.52 -9.75
CA LEU A 121 -35.83 2.67 -11.18
C LEU A 121 -36.80 1.72 -11.91
N PHE A 122 -37.57 2.24 -12.83
CA PHE A 122 -38.66 1.47 -13.50
C PHE A 122 -39.63 0.80 -12.49
N ASP A 123 -40.09 1.60 -11.51
CA ASP A 123 -41.08 1.22 -10.48
C ASP A 123 -40.64 0.11 -9.51
N ARG A 124 -39.35 -0.19 -9.42
CA ARG A 124 -38.80 -1.19 -8.51
C ARG A 124 -37.39 -0.83 -8.01
N PRO A 125 -36.98 -1.40 -6.89
CA PRO A 125 -35.60 -1.19 -6.41
C PRO A 125 -34.53 -1.57 -7.47
N LEU A 126 -33.50 -0.80 -7.59
CA LEU A 126 -32.38 -1.05 -8.52
C LEU A 126 -31.76 -2.43 -8.29
N ALA A 127 -31.72 -2.89 -7.03
CA ALA A 127 -31.26 -4.23 -6.65
C ALA A 127 -32.08 -5.38 -7.26
N SER A 128 -33.30 -5.12 -7.76
CA SER A 128 -34.10 -6.15 -8.45
C SER A 128 -33.62 -6.48 -9.87
N ASN A 129 -32.68 -5.70 -10.40
CA ASN A 129 -32.07 -5.91 -11.71
C ASN A 129 -31.03 -7.02 -11.66
N GLN A 130 -31.15 -8.05 -12.50
CA GLN A 130 -30.21 -9.16 -12.58
C GLN A 130 -28.76 -8.69 -12.79
N ALA A 131 -28.51 -7.71 -13.65
CA ALA A 131 -27.17 -7.21 -13.93
C ALA A 131 -26.53 -6.58 -12.68
N VAL A 132 -27.33 -5.97 -11.80
CA VAL A 132 -26.85 -5.44 -10.51
C VAL A 132 -26.60 -6.58 -9.53
N GLN A 133 -27.54 -7.53 -9.39
CA GLN A 133 -27.37 -8.68 -8.48
C GLN A 133 -26.13 -9.52 -8.82
N LEU A 134 -25.86 -9.76 -10.10
CA LEU A 134 -24.67 -10.50 -10.53
C LEU A 134 -23.37 -9.77 -10.12
N LYS A 135 -23.31 -8.45 -10.28
CA LYS A 135 -22.17 -7.63 -9.83
C LYS A 135 -22.00 -7.71 -8.30
N LEU A 136 -23.07 -7.53 -7.53
CA LEU A 136 -23.04 -7.57 -6.06
C LEU A 136 -22.59 -8.94 -5.54
N ALA A 137 -23.11 -10.02 -6.12
CA ALA A 137 -22.72 -11.39 -5.77
C ALA A 137 -21.23 -11.68 -6.07
N ASP A 138 -20.72 -11.22 -7.23
CA ASP A 138 -19.31 -11.37 -7.57
C ASP A 138 -18.41 -10.55 -6.64
N MET A 139 -18.78 -9.33 -6.26
CA MET A 139 -18.06 -8.53 -5.27
C MET A 139 -17.97 -9.27 -3.93
N ALA A 140 -19.08 -9.79 -3.41
CA ALA A 140 -19.10 -10.55 -2.17
C ALA A 140 -18.19 -11.79 -2.22
N ARG A 141 -18.24 -12.56 -3.32
CA ARG A 141 -17.38 -13.71 -3.56
C ARG A 141 -15.90 -13.34 -3.54
N ARG A 142 -15.53 -12.28 -4.26
CA ARG A 142 -14.13 -11.81 -4.36
C ARG A 142 -13.61 -11.30 -3.02
N ILE A 143 -14.41 -10.54 -2.26
CA ILE A 143 -14.07 -10.05 -0.92
C ILE A 143 -13.85 -11.22 0.03
N THR A 144 -14.76 -12.21 0.05
CA THR A 144 -14.64 -13.40 0.89
C THR A 144 -13.36 -14.18 0.59
N SER A 145 -13.05 -14.37 -0.69
CA SER A 145 -11.81 -15.05 -1.10
C SER A 145 -10.56 -14.29 -0.64
N ALA A 146 -10.55 -12.96 -0.74
CA ALA A 146 -9.46 -12.11 -0.29
C ALA A 146 -9.27 -12.16 1.24
N GLN A 147 -10.37 -12.18 2.01
CA GLN A 147 -10.35 -12.35 3.46
C GLN A 147 -9.72 -13.68 3.87
N LEU A 148 -10.14 -14.78 3.24
CA LEU A 148 -9.60 -16.12 3.51
C LEU A 148 -8.11 -16.20 3.15
N LEU A 149 -7.69 -15.58 2.05
CA LEU A 149 -6.29 -15.49 1.64
C LEU A 149 -5.44 -14.76 2.69
N SER A 150 -5.87 -13.57 3.15
CA SER A 150 -5.17 -12.80 4.16
C SER A 150 -5.14 -13.50 5.52
N LEU A 151 -6.24 -14.15 5.91
CA LEU A 151 -6.33 -14.93 7.14
C LEU A 151 -5.35 -16.11 7.11
N GLN A 152 -5.31 -16.85 6.00
CA GLN A 152 -4.37 -17.97 5.85
C GLN A 152 -2.92 -17.50 5.88
N LEU A 153 -2.64 -16.34 5.25
CA LEU A 153 -1.30 -15.74 5.29
C LEU A 153 -0.91 -15.35 6.73
N GLY A 154 -1.86 -14.82 7.52
CA GLY A 154 -1.66 -14.54 8.95
C GLY A 154 -1.31 -15.79 9.75
N ARG A 155 -2.04 -16.89 9.53
CA ARG A 155 -1.74 -18.18 10.17
C ARG A 155 -0.35 -18.71 9.81
N LEU A 156 0.07 -18.54 8.55
CA LEU A 156 1.43 -18.89 8.12
C LEU A 156 2.48 -17.99 8.78
N LYS A 157 2.17 -16.70 8.97
CA LYS A 157 3.04 -15.75 9.67
C LYS A 157 3.23 -16.16 11.14
N ASP A 158 2.15 -16.46 11.85
CA ASP A 158 2.20 -16.90 13.26
C ASP A 158 2.97 -18.22 13.42
N ALA A 159 2.86 -19.11 12.43
CA ALA A 159 3.62 -20.35 12.39
C ALA A 159 5.08 -20.20 11.91
N GLY A 160 5.56 -19.00 11.59
CA GLY A 160 6.91 -18.73 11.06
C GLY A 160 7.15 -19.29 9.66
N LYS A 161 6.09 -19.56 8.89
CA LYS A 161 6.13 -20.20 7.56
C LYS A 161 5.76 -19.26 6.40
N MET A 162 5.46 -18.01 6.69
CA MET A 162 5.10 -17.02 5.68
C MET A 162 6.29 -16.71 4.76
N GLN A 163 6.09 -16.82 3.45
CA GLN A 163 7.10 -16.54 2.44
C GLN A 163 6.83 -15.19 1.75
N PRO A 164 7.88 -14.43 1.36
CA PRO A 164 7.73 -13.14 0.66
C PRO A 164 6.87 -13.20 -0.61
N THR A 165 6.95 -14.29 -1.37
CA THR A 165 6.16 -14.52 -2.59
C THR A 165 4.67 -14.66 -2.29
N GLN A 166 4.31 -15.32 -1.18
CA GLN A 166 2.91 -15.44 -0.74
C GLN A 166 2.34 -14.06 -0.36
N VAL A 167 3.16 -13.20 0.28
CA VAL A 167 2.79 -11.82 0.59
C VAL A 167 2.59 -11.01 -0.69
N SER A 168 3.48 -11.16 -1.67
CA SER A 168 3.36 -10.51 -2.99
C SER A 168 2.07 -10.93 -3.70
N LEU A 169 1.76 -12.22 -3.73
CA LEU A 169 0.52 -12.75 -4.31
C LEU A 169 -0.72 -12.15 -3.64
N ALA A 170 -0.76 -12.13 -2.31
CA ALA A 170 -1.90 -11.63 -1.55
C ALA A 170 -2.08 -10.11 -1.73
N LYS A 171 -0.99 -9.33 -1.69
CA LYS A 171 -1.04 -7.88 -1.91
C LYS A 171 -1.54 -7.56 -3.31
N TRP A 172 -1.00 -8.19 -4.34
CA TRP A 172 -1.46 -8.03 -5.72
C TRP A 172 -2.94 -8.36 -5.86
N ASN A 173 -3.36 -9.57 -5.46
CA ASN A 173 -4.76 -10.01 -5.56
C ASN A 173 -5.74 -9.05 -4.87
N ASN A 174 -5.45 -8.67 -3.62
CA ASN A 174 -6.39 -7.91 -2.82
C ASN A 174 -6.48 -6.44 -3.25
N CYS A 175 -5.35 -5.84 -3.67
CA CYS A 175 -5.37 -4.47 -4.18
C CYS A 175 -6.11 -4.37 -5.52
N ARG A 176 -5.87 -5.31 -6.45
CA ARG A 176 -6.57 -5.38 -7.73
C ARG A 176 -8.06 -5.62 -7.52
N MET A 177 -8.42 -6.58 -6.69
CA MET A 177 -9.81 -6.85 -6.32
C MET A 177 -10.51 -5.59 -5.80
N ALA A 178 -9.90 -4.87 -4.88
CA ALA A 178 -10.52 -3.73 -4.22
C ALA A 178 -10.73 -2.53 -5.16
N ILE A 179 -9.74 -2.20 -6.00
CA ILE A 179 -9.87 -1.08 -6.94
C ILE A 179 -10.93 -1.38 -8.00
N ASP A 180 -11.03 -2.62 -8.49
CA ASP A 180 -12.05 -3.04 -9.43
C ASP A 180 -13.45 -2.93 -8.80
N ILE A 181 -13.62 -3.37 -7.54
CA ILE A 181 -14.87 -3.25 -6.81
C ILE A 181 -15.24 -1.79 -6.58
N ALA A 182 -14.31 -0.96 -6.12
CA ALA A 182 -14.58 0.46 -5.89
C ALA A 182 -15.03 1.18 -7.18
N ARG A 183 -14.39 0.88 -8.33
CA ARG A 183 -14.80 1.42 -9.64
C ARG A 183 -16.18 0.93 -10.07
N GLN A 184 -16.51 -0.35 -9.85
CA GLN A 184 -17.82 -0.90 -10.15
C GLN A 184 -18.91 -0.31 -9.24
N CYS A 185 -18.62 -0.11 -7.95
CA CYS A 185 -19.53 0.56 -7.02
C CYS A 185 -19.80 2.01 -7.44
N ARG A 186 -18.75 2.77 -7.80
CA ARG A 186 -18.90 4.11 -8.36
C ARG A 186 -19.81 4.09 -9.62
N ASP A 187 -19.67 3.10 -10.49
CA ASP A 187 -20.49 2.93 -11.69
C ASP A 187 -21.96 2.66 -11.36
N ILE A 188 -22.25 1.77 -10.41
CA ILE A 188 -23.61 1.43 -9.96
C ILE A 188 -24.33 2.65 -9.35
N LEU A 189 -23.60 3.50 -8.64
CA LEU A 189 -24.12 4.76 -8.09
C LEU A 189 -24.48 5.80 -9.18
N GLY A 190 -24.09 5.58 -10.43
CA GLY A 190 -24.37 6.48 -11.55
C GLY A 190 -23.76 7.87 -11.35
N GLY A 191 -24.53 8.92 -11.62
CA GLY A 191 -24.09 10.31 -11.46
C GLY A 191 -23.76 10.68 -10.01
N ALA A 192 -24.45 10.13 -9.02
CA ALA A 192 -24.15 10.33 -7.61
C ALA A 192 -22.78 9.79 -7.23
N GLY A 193 -22.29 8.74 -7.90
CA GLY A 193 -21.00 8.10 -7.61
C GLY A 193 -19.77 8.96 -7.87
N ILE A 194 -19.88 10.17 -8.44
CA ILE A 194 -18.78 11.11 -8.62
C ILE A 194 -18.82 12.28 -7.63
N THR A 195 -19.79 12.30 -6.73
CA THR A 195 -19.94 13.35 -5.71
C THR A 195 -19.22 12.97 -4.41
N THR A 196 -19.04 13.95 -3.53
CA THR A 196 -18.44 13.72 -2.20
C THR A 196 -19.41 13.08 -1.20
N GLU A 197 -20.69 12.93 -1.56
CA GLU A 197 -21.72 12.29 -0.75
C GLU A 197 -21.51 10.77 -0.65
N HIS A 198 -20.85 10.20 -1.66
CA HIS A 198 -20.53 8.78 -1.74
C HIS A 198 -19.04 8.48 -1.60
N GLY A 199 -18.72 7.38 -0.90
CA GLY A 199 -17.34 6.99 -0.57
C GLY A 199 -16.63 6.23 -1.69
N ALA A 200 -17.34 5.59 -2.61
CA ALA A 200 -16.77 4.68 -3.60
C ALA A 200 -15.68 5.34 -4.48
N ILE A 201 -15.91 6.57 -4.97
CA ILE A 201 -14.92 7.30 -5.78
C ILE A 201 -13.67 7.65 -4.96
N ARG A 202 -13.83 8.05 -3.69
CA ARG A 202 -12.70 8.31 -2.79
C ARG A 202 -11.87 7.05 -2.56
N HIS A 203 -12.51 5.90 -2.34
CA HIS A 203 -11.81 4.62 -2.20
C HIS A 203 -11.09 4.24 -3.49
N ALA A 204 -11.72 4.42 -4.66
CA ALA A 204 -11.07 4.17 -5.95
C ALA A 204 -9.80 5.04 -6.12
N LEU A 205 -9.87 6.34 -5.83
CA LEU A 205 -8.71 7.24 -5.89
C LEU A 205 -7.61 6.84 -4.90
N ASN A 206 -7.98 6.48 -3.66
CA ASN A 206 -7.01 6.05 -2.67
C ASN A 206 -6.33 4.72 -3.04
N LEU A 207 -7.06 3.80 -3.64
CA LEU A 207 -6.54 2.51 -4.07
C LEU A 207 -5.55 2.63 -5.23
N GLU A 208 -5.55 3.71 -6.01
CA GLU A 208 -4.49 3.99 -7.00
C GLU A 208 -3.11 4.14 -6.34
N SER A 209 -3.02 4.73 -5.14
CA SER A 209 -1.77 4.71 -4.37
C SER A 209 -1.47 3.33 -3.80
N VAL A 210 -2.49 2.63 -3.29
CA VAL A 210 -2.30 1.32 -2.64
C VAL A 210 -1.81 0.25 -3.62
N ILE A 211 -2.27 0.29 -4.88
CA ILE A 211 -1.78 -0.61 -5.93
C ILE A 211 -0.35 -0.27 -6.37
N THR A 212 0.08 0.98 -6.14
CA THR A 212 1.37 1.52 -6.60
C THR A 212 2.48 1.39 -5.56
N TYR A 213 2.21 1.73 -4.29
CA TYR A 213 3.22 1.72 -3.24
C TYR A 213 3.50 0.32 -2.68
N GLU A 214 4.54 0.17 -1.87
CA GLU A 214 4.95 -1.13 -1.28
C GLU A 214 5.24 -2.22 -2.34
N GLY A 215 5.71 -1.80 -3.50
CA GLY A 215 5.82 -2.59 -4.73
C GLY A 215 4.57 -2.43 -5.59
N THR A 216 4.77 -2.07 -6.85
CA THR A 216 3.69 -1.98 -7.84
C THR A 216 3.11 -3.37 -8.10
N GLU A 217 1.90 -3.41 -8.65
CA GLU A 217 1.29 -4.65 -9.15
C GLU A 217 2.25 -5.45 -10.01
N THR A 218 2.85 -4.82 -11.03
CA THR A 218 3.81 -5.47 -11.94
C THR A 218 5.02 -6.05 -11.21
N VAL A 219 5.55 -5.37 -10.19
CA VAL A 219 6.65 -5.92 -9.37
C VAL A 219 6.21 -7.20 -8.66
N HIS A 220 4.99 -7.24 -8.12
CA HIS A 220 4.47 -8.43 -7.46
C HIS A 220 4.21 -9.57 -8.45
N GLU A 221 3.71 -9.27 -9.65
CA GLU A 221 3.54 -10.25 -10.74
C GLU A 221 4.89 -10.88 -11.10
N LEU A 222 5.94 -10.06 -11.28
CA LEU A 222 7.28 -10.55 -11.59
C LEU A 222 7.90 -11.38 -10.45
N VAL A 223 7.66 -11.01 -9.19
CA VAL A 223 8.10 -11.81 -8.03
C VAL A 223 7.45 -13.20 -8.03
N VAL A 224 6.14 -13.26 -8.28
CA VAL A 224 5.39 -14.52 -8.38
C VAL A 224 5.85 -15.32 -9.60
N GLY A 225 5.99 -14.67 -10.76
CA GLY A 225 6.46 -15.29 -11.99
C GLY A 225 7.84 -15.94 -11.86
N ARG A 226 8.78 -15.24 -11.19
CA ARG A 226 10.10 -15.77 -10.88
C ARG A 226 10.03 -17.03 -10.01
N GLU A 227 9.18 -17.03 -9.00
CA GLU A 227 9.01 -18.20 -8.12
C GLU A 227 8.48 -19.41 -8.89
N LEU A 228 7.53 -19.19 -9.80
CA LEU A 228 6.94 -20.26 -10.59
C LEU A 228 7.88 -20.83 -11.65
N THR A 229 8.72 -19.98 -12.26
CA THR A 229 9.58 -20.37 -13.39
C THR A 229 11.01 -20.68 -12.99
N GLY A 230 11.47 -20.22 -11.82
CA GLY A 230 12.88 -20.23 -11.43
C GLY A 230 13.76 -19.23 -12.20
N ILE A 231 13.18 -18.42 -13.09
CA ILE A 231 13.91 -17.47 -13.97
C ILE A 231 13.64 -16.03 -13.53
N ASN A 232 14.72 -15.27 -13.32
CA ASN A 232 14.62 -13.85 -13.00
C ASN A 232 14.27 -13.06 -14.26
N ALA A 233 13.28 -12.16 -14.16
CA ALA A 233 12.81 -11.33 -15.25
C ALA A 233 13.36 -9.88 -15.19
N PHE A 234 14.17 -9.56 -14.16
CA PHE A 234 14.79 -8.23 -13.97
C PHE A 234 16.07 -8.34 -13.13
#